data_732c101295cfac53bafadd87910ac650
#
_entry.id   732c101295cfac53bafadd87910ac650
#
_cell.length_a   1.000
_cell.length_b   1.000
_cell.length_c   1.000
_cell.angle_alpha   90.00
_cell.angle_beta   90.00
_cell.angle_gamma   90.00
#
_symmetry.space_group_name_H-M   'P 1'
#
loop_
_entity.id
_entity.type
_entity.pdbx_description
1 polymer ?
#
loop_
_entity_poly.entity_id
_entity_poly.type
_entity_poly.pdbx_seq_one_letter_code
_entity_poly.pdbx_strand_id
1 'polypeptide(L)'
;MDLMDPMQPLDESAFRDWKSDRSPPWTVGYASTYAGNTWRKGAMNRLMNEIKPKWQELGLLNDIIVTQSNLKDALQIQQIRQLVDQGVDAIIICCSNPTALNQAIKYAFDRGVPVFSFTGYTTSPLSVNSSVNYHQAGFDVGTWMAEEVGGEGNILVVEGIPGYSASDSQNAGVLDGLSRYPGIKVTGQIAHMWTSQVGQAETQKWLATHPG
;
A
#
# COMPACT_ATOMS: atom_id res chain seq x y z
N MET A 1 11.98 12.05 5.75
CA MET A 1 10.60 12.58 5.73
C MET A 1 9.69 11.38 5.58
N ASP A 2 8.88 11.11 6.56
CA ASP A 2 7.92 10.00 6.49
C ASP A 2 6.72 10.46 5.66
N LEU A 3 6.62 9.96 4.43
CA LEU A 3 5.51 10.28 3.51
C LEU A 3 4.15 9.78 4.03
N MET A 4 4.14 9.02 5.11
CA MET A 4 2.94 8.44 5.73
C MET A 4 2.54 9.18 7.01
N ASP A 5 3.29 10.20 7.43
CA ASP A 5 2.94 11.02 8.60
C ASP A 5 1.84 12.03 8.24
N PRO A 6 0.62 11.91 8.80
CA PRO A 6 -0.49 12.81 8.49
C PRO A 6 -0.30 14.22 9.06
N MET A 7 0.68 14.43 9.95
CA MET A 7 0.97 15.72 10.56
C MET A 7 2.02 16.52 9.78
N GLN A 8 2.58 15.97 8.71
CA GLN A 8 3.51 16.71 7.86
C GLN A 8 2.79 17.81 7.08
N PRO A 9 3.40 18.97 6.90
CA PRO A 9 2.86 20.00 6.03
C PRO A 9 2.64 19.44 4.63
N LEU A 10 1.45 19.68 4.09
CA LEU A 10 1.16 19.32 2.70
C LEU A 10 1.67 20.41 1.78
N ASP A 11 2.49 20.05 0.81
CA ASP A 11 2.80 20.91 -0.31
C ASP A 11 1.53 21.22 -1.13
N GLU A 12 1.60 22.21 -2.01
CA GLU A 12 0.48 22.50 -2.89
C GLU A 12 0.18 21.28 -3.77
N SER A 13 -1.04 20.76 -3.65
CA SER A 13 -1.49 19.64 -4.46
C SER A 13 -1.73 20.09 -5.90
N ALA A 14 -1.23 19.30 -6.87
CA ALA A 14 -1.55 19.47 -8.29
C ALA A 14 -3.06 19.33 -8.58
N PHE A 15 -3.82 18.81 -7.61
CA PHE A 15 -5.26 18.59 -7.72
C PHE A 15 -6.10 19.61 -6.95
N ARG A 16 -5.51 20.65 -6.33
CA ARG A 16 -6.26 21.67 -5.57
C ARG A 16 -7.40 22.27 -6.38
N ASP A 17 -7.09 22.69 -7.61
CA ASP A 17 -8.04 23.33 -8.50
C ASP A 17 -8.35 22.48 -9.74
N TRP A 18 -7.91 21.22 -9.71
CA TRP A 18 -8.12 20.29 -10.82
C TRP A 18 -9.59 19.91 -10.92
N LYS A 19 -10.11 19.91 -12.14
CA LYS A 19 -11.44 19.45 -12.47
C LYS A 19 -11.35 18.53 -13.67
N SER A 20 -12.13 17.46 -13.66
CA SER A 20 -12.31 16.65 -14.86
C SER A 20 -13.08 17.44 -15.90
N ASP A 21 -12.63 17.40 -17.13
CA ASP A 21 -13.35 17.86 -18.31
C ASP A 21 -14.31 16.79 -18.87
N ARG A 22 -14.30 15.60 -18.26
CA ARG A 22 -15.15 14.45 -18.63
C ARG A 22 -16.34 14.34 -17.69
N SER A 23 -17.46 13.92 -18.22
CA SER A 23 -18.70 13.66 -17.48
C SER A 23 -18.94 12.17 -17.28
N PRO A 24 -19.67 11.77 -16.20
CA PRO A 24 -20.06 10.37 -16.01
C PRO A 24 -20.97 9.87 -17.16
N PRO A 25 -21.09 8.55 -17.36
CA PRO A 25 -20.46 7.50 -16.53
C PRO A 25 -18.97 7.29 -16.85
N TRP A 26 -18.15 7.20 -15.80
CA TRP A 26 -16.70 7.06 -15.92
C TRP A 26 -16.23 5.60 -16.02
N THR A 27 -15.15 5.38 -16.74
CA THR A 27 -14.40 4.11 -16.73
C THR A 27 -13.15 4.27 -15.88
N VAL A 28 -12.96 3.40 -14.88
CA VAL A 28 -11.85 3.46 -13.94
C VAL A 28 -10.88 2.29 -14.19
N GLY A 29 -9.60 2.58 -14.36
CA GLY A 29 -8.55 1.57 -14.34
C GLY A 29 -8.16 1.21 -12.91
N TYR A 30 -7.98 -0.07 -12.61
CA TYR A 30 -7.39 -0.52 -11.35
C TYR A 30 -6.13 -1.33 -11.62
N ALA A 31 -4.96 -0.68 -11.49
CA ALA A 31 -3.66 -1.31 -11.66
C ALA A 31 -3.21 -1.92 -10.32
N SER A 32 -3.60 -3.17 -10.07
CA SER A 32 -3.30 -3.90 -8.85
C SER A 32 -1.87 -4.48 -8.90
N THR A 33 -1.14 -4.34 -7.80
CA THR A 33 0.22 -4.89 -7.68
C THR A 33 0.23 -6.33 -7.18
N TYR A 34 -0.67 -6.66 -6.26
CA TYR A 34 -0.65 -7.93 -5.55
C TYR A 34 -2.06 -8.40 -5.20
N ALA A 35 -2.35 -9.68 -5.44
CA ALA A 35 -3.64 -10.30 -5.13
C ALA A 35 -3.50 -11.61 -4.31
N GLY A 36 -2.32 -11.85 -3.72
CA GLY A 36 -1.96 -13.14 -3.14
C GLY A 36 -2.56 -13.45 -1.76
N ASN A 37 -3.15 -12.47 -1.07
CA ASN A 37 -3.71 -12.69 0.26
C ASN A 37 -5.23 -12.51 0.33
N THR A 38 -5.83 -12.95 1.44
CA THR A 38 -7.28 -12.89 1.68
C THR A 38 -7.81 -11.47 1.73
N TRP A 39 -7.04 -10.51 2.29
CA TRP A 39 -7.44 -9.12 2.35
C TRP A 39 -7.59 -8.51 0.94
N ARG A 40 -6.60 -8.73 0.06
CA ARG A 40 -6.65 -8.25 -1.34
C ARG A 40 -7.78 -8.88 -2.12
N LYS A 41 -7.99 -10.19 -1.93
CA LYS A 41 -9.12 -10.90 -2.55
C LYS A 41 -10.46 -10.35 -2.06
N GLY A 42 -10.59 -10.10 -0.76
CA GLY A 42 -11.78 -9.50 -0.16
C GLY A 42 -12.04 -8.07 -0.68
N ALA A 43 -11.00 -7.23 -0.74
CA ALA A 43 -11.12 -5.87 -1.29
C ALA A 43 -11.55 -5.87 -2.76
N MET A 44 -10.97 -6.74 -3.59
CA MET A 44 -11.33 -6.89 -4.99
C MET A 44 -12.78 -7.39 -5.15
N ASN A 45 -13.16 -8.40 -4.37
CA ASN A 45 -14.51 -8.93 -4.38
C ASN A 45 -15.54 -7.84 -4.04
N ARG A 46 -15.27 -7.05 -3.02
CA ARG A 46 -16.13 -5.93 -2.61
C ARG A 46 -16.19 -4.84 -3.67
N LEU A 47 -15.06 -4.50 -4.27
CA LEU A 47 -14.99 -3.52 -5.37
C LEU A 47 -15.87 -3.95 -6.55
N MET A 48 -15.76 -5.21 -6.99
CA MET A 48 -16.41 -5.69 -8.20
C MET A 48 -17.87 -6.07 -7.99
N ASN A 49 -18.25 -6.60 -6.83
CA ASN A 49 -19.59 -7.16 -6.58
C ASN A 49 -20.50 -6.26 -5.74
N GLU A 50 -19.95 -5.28 -5.02
CA GLU A 50 -20.75 -4.36 -4.20
C GLU A 50 -20.65 -2.92 -4.70
N ILE A 51 -19.41 -2.41 -4.85
CA ILE A 51 -19.17 -1.00 -5.18
C ILE A 51 -19.49 -0.72 -6.65
N LYS A 52 -18.94 -1.51 -7.58
CA LYS A 52 -19.15 -1.32 -9.02
C LYS A 52 -20.65 -1.31 -9.41
N PRO A 53 -21.48 -2.32 -9.04
CA PRO A 53 -22.90 -2.30 -9.39
C PRO A 53 -23.65 -1.09 -8.84
N LYS A 54 -23.38 -0.72 -7.59
CA LYS A 54 -23.99 0.46 -6.95
C LYS A 54 -23.70 1.76 -7.71
N TRP A 55 -22.44 1.96 -8.15
CA TRP A 55 -22.07 3.18 -8.87
C TRP A 55 -22.56 3.16 -10.32
N GLN A 56 -22.72 1.97 -10.92
CA GLN A 56 -23.36 1.80 -12.23
C GLN A 56 -24.85 2.14 -12.16
N GLU A 57 -25.56 1.69 -11.13
CA GLU A 57 -26.98 2.02 -10.90
C GLU A 57 -27.20 3.53 -10.74
N LEU A 58 -26.24 4.23 -10.10
CA LEU A 58 -26.28 5.69 -9.97
C LEU A 58 -25.92 6.44 -11.28
N GLY A 59 -25.58 5.75 -12.35
CA GLY A 59 -25.16 6.36 -13.62
C GLY A 59 -23.79 7.06 -13.55
N LEU A 60 -22.98 6.77 -12.52
CA LEU A 60 -21.70 7.41 -12.30
C LEU A 60 -20.52 6.58 -12.83
N LEU A 61 -20.67 5.27 -12.93
CA LEU A 61 -19.63 4.36 -13.39
C LEU A 61 -20.08 3.57 -14.60
N ASN A 62 -19.23 3.52 -15.62
CA ASN A 62 -19.39 2.63 -16.78
C ASN A 62 -18.77 1.27 -16.48
N ASP A 63 -17.47 1.25 -16.18
CA ASP A 63 -16.74 -0.01 -15.89
C ASP A 63 -15.51 0.22 -14.99
N ILE A 64 -14.98 -0.89 -14.43
CA ILE A 64 -13.69 -0.96 -13.79
C ILE A 64 -12.82 -1.98 -14.52
N ILE A 65 -11.74 -1.52 -15.15
CA ILE A 65 -10.77 -2.37 -15.86
C ILE A 65 -9.63 -2.72 -14.90
N VAL A 66 -9.50 -4.01 -14.58
CA VAL A 66 -8.51 -4.48 -13.62
C VAL A 66 -7.30 -5.07 -14.33
N THR A 67 -6.10 -4.65 -13.93
CA THR A 67 -4.84 -5.28 -14.32
C THR A 67 -4.09 -5.76 -13.08
N GLN A 68 -3.15 -6.70 -13.25
CA GLN A 68 -2.40 -7.32 -12.16
C GLN A 68 -0.93 -7.45 -12.53
N SER A 69 -0.04 -6.84 -11.75
CA SER A 69 1.41 -6.84 -12.04
C SER A 69 2.22 -7.90 -11.27
N ASN A 70 1.63 -8.52 -10.24
CA ASN A 70 2.31 -9.53 -9.41
C ASN A 70 3.67 -9.06 -8.87
N LEU A 71 3.70 -7.88 -8.27
CA LEU A 71 4.88 -7.21 -7.69
C LEU A 71 5.97 -6.85 -8.73
N LYS A 72 5.63 -6.81 -10.02
CA LYS A 72 6.55 -6.42 -11.09
C LYS A 72 6.31 -4.97 -11.51
N ASP A 73 7.15 -4.05 -11.03
CA ASP A 73 7.00 -2.61 -11.30
C ASP A 73 7.00 -2.30 -12.80
N ALA A 74 7.90 -2.90 -13.57
CA ALA A 74 7.96 -2.70 -15.02
C ALA A 74 6.65 -3.08 -15.73
N LEU A 75 6.01 -4.17 -15.30
CA LEU A 75 4.71 -4.58 -15.83
C LEU A 75 3.61 -3.60 -15.41
N GLN A 76 3.63 -3.12 -14.16
CA GLN A 76 2.64 -2.15 -13.69
C GLN A 76 2.76 -0.82 -14.44
N ILE A 77 3.97 -0.33 -14.70
CA ILE A 77 4.22 0.85 -15.54
C ILE A 77 3.58 0.69 -16.92
N GLN A 78 3.80 -0.45 -17.57
CA GLN A 78 3.18 -0.76 -18.86
C GLN A 78 1.66 -0.78 -18.77
N GLN A 79 1.10 -1.44 -17.76
CA GLN A 79 -0.35 -1.55 -17.54
C GLN A 79 -1.01 -0.19 -17.30
N ILE A 80 -0.38 0.69 -16.50
CA ILE A 80 -0.88 2.06 -16.29
C ILE A 80 -0.95 2.81 -17.61
N ARG A 81 0.11 2.76 -18.45
CA ARG A 81 0.11 3.41 -19.76
C ARG A 81 -0.97 2.86 -20.68
N GLN A 82 -1.13 1.53 -20.70
CA GLN A 82 -2.19 0.88 -21.49
C GLN A 82 -3.59 1.32 -21.06
N LEU A 83 -3.85 1.43 -19.76
CA LEU A 83 -5.14 1.93 -19.24
C LEU A 83 -5.39 3.37 -19.71
N VAL A 84 -4.38 4.24 -19.63
CA VAL A 84 -4.47 5.62 -20.15
C VAL A 84 -4.76 5.64 -21.65
N ASP A 85 -4.07 4.83 -22.44
CA ASP A 85 -4.22 4.77 -23.89
C ASP A 85 -5.59 4.16 -24.30
N GLN A 86 -6.19 3.32 -23.44
CA GLN A 86 -7.56 2.82 -23.57
C GLN A 86 -8.62 3.87 -23.23
N GLY A 87 -8.22 5.04 -22.73
CA GLY A 87 -9.12 6.15 -22.46
C GLY A 87 -9.88 6.05 -21.14
N VAL A 88 -9.33 5.40 -20.11
CA VAL A 88 -9.92 5.43 -18.77
C VAL A 88 -9.96 6.87 -18.22
N ASP A 89 -10.95 7.15 -17.38
CA ASP A 89 -11.18 8.49 -16.82
C ASP A 89 -10.39 8.74 -15.53
N ALA A 90 -10.04 7.68 -14.83
CA ALA A 90 -9.20 7.72 -13.62
C ALA A 90 -8.48 6.38 -13.43
N ILE A 91 -7.39 6.38 -12.67
CA ILE A 91 -6.68 5.15 -12.33
C ILE A 91 -6.53 5.04 -10.82
N ILE A 92 -6.90 3.89 -10.27
CA ILE A 92 -6.54 3.47 -8.92
C ILE A 92 -5.31 2.59 -9.04
N ILE A 93 -4.28 2.88 -8.26
CA ILE A 93 -3.09 2.03 -8.16
C ILE A 93 -2.94 1.50 -6.73
N CYS A 94 -2.36 0.33 -6.62
CA CYS A 94 -1.68 -0.10 -5.43
C CYS A 94 -0.22 -0.32 -5.82
N CYS A 95 0.70 0.42 -5.22
CA CYS A 95 2.10 0.42 -5.58
C CYS A 95 2.92 -0.41 -4.59
N SER A 96 3.93 -1.13 -5.08
CA SER A 96 4.94 -1.81 -4.27
C SER A 96 6.09 -0.85 -3.93
N ASN A 97 6.63 -0.20 -4.95
CA ASN A 97 7.74 0.75 -4.84
C ASN A 97 7.21 2.19 -4.94
N PRO A 98 7.53 3.07 -3.98
CA PRO A 98 6.96 4.42 -3.94
C PRO A 98 7.43 5.34 -5.07
N THR A 99 8.54 5.05 -5.73
CA THR A 99 9.14 5.90 -6.78
C THR A 99 9.04 5.31 -8.19
N ALA A 100 8.97 3.99 -8.32
CA ALA A 100 9.03 3.29 -9.62
C ALA A 100 7.94 3.74 -10.61
N LEU A 101 6.75 4.10 -10.10
CA LEU A 101 5.60 4.45 -10.93
C LEU A 101 5.54 5.93 -11.32
N ASN A 102 6.44 6.80 -10.81
CA ASN A 102 6.35 8.25 -10.99
C ASN A 102 6.24 8.68 -12.46
N GLN A 103 6.99 8.03 -13.37
CA GLN A 103 6.93 8.33 -14.80
C GLN A 103 5.60 7.91 -15.45
N ALA A 104 5.01 6.80 -15.00
CA ALA A 104 3.70 6.37 -15.49
C ALA A 104 2.57 7.26 -14.95
N ILE A 105 2.70 7.72 -13.70
CA ILE A 105 1.79 8.69 -13.08
C ILE A 105 1.85 10.02 -13.84
N LYS A 106 3.05 10.50 -14.15
CA LYS A 106 3.20 11.71 -14.98
C LYS A 106 2.57 11.54 -16.37
N TYR A 107 2.76 10.38 -17.00
CA TYR A 107 2.14 10.06 -18.29
C TYR A 107 0.61 10.13 -18.24
N ALA A 108 0.00 9.63 -17.17
CA ALA A 108 -1.44 9.71 -16.94
C ALA A 108 -1.89 11.15 -16.69
N PHE A 109 -1.20 11.89 -15.81
CA PHE A 109 -1.52 13.26 -15.48
C PHE A 109 -1.48 14.20 -16.71
N ASP A 110 -0.42 14.09 -17.54
CA ASP A 110 -0.27 14.88 -18.76
C ASP A 110 -1.41 14.64 -19.78
N ARG A 111 -2.21 13.55 -19.60
CA ARG A 111 -3.38 13.19 -20.42
C ARG A 111 -4.71 13.41 -19.72
N GLY A 112 -4.69 14.14 -18.58
CA GLY A 112 -5.89 14.45 -17.82
C GLY A 112 -6.49 13.27 -17.07
N VAL A 113 -5.72 12.18 -16.87
CA VAL A 113 -6.14 10.99 -16.13
C VAL A 113 -5.56 11.03 -14.71
N PRO A 114 -6.36 11.34 -13.67
CA PRO A 114 -5.90 11.37 -12.30
C PRO A 114 -5.58 9.99 -11.79
N VAL A 115 -4.54 9.90 -10.94
CA VAL A 115 -4.08 8.65 -10.33
C VAL A 115 -4.26 8.72 -8.81
N PHE A 116 -4.94 7.73 -8.25
CA PHE A 116 -5.18 7.56 -6.82
C PHE A 116 -4.44 6.34 -6.32
N SER A 117 -3.55 6.52 -5.34
CA SER A 117 -2.90 5.40 -4.67
C SER A 117 -3.77 4.88 -3.54
N PHE A 118 -3.93 3.57 -3.45
CA PHE A 118 -4.73 2.87 -2.44
C PHE A 118 -3.86 1.92 -1.63
N THR A 119 -3.82 2.11 -0.31
CA THR A 119 -3.06 1.30 0.67
C THR A 119 -1.53 1.27 0.53
N GLY A 120 -0.98 1.81 -0.51
CA GLY A 120 0.42 2.15 -0.66
C GLY A 120 0.51 3.65 -0.89
N TYR A 121 1.71 4.17 -1.07
CA TYR A 121 1.91 5.56 -1.46
C TYR A 121 2.93 5.69 -2.58
N THR A 122 2.88 6.79 -3.28
CA THR A 122 3.88 7.19 -4.27
C THR A 122 4.52 8.51 -3.87
N THR A 123 5.75 8.72 -4.32
CA THR A 123 6.45 10.00 -4.13
C THR A 123 6.09 11.04 -5.19
N SER A 124 5.20 10.68 -6.13
CA SER A 124 4.78 11.61 -7.18
C SER A 124 3.86 12.69 -6.61
N PRO A 125 4.14 13.99 -6.83
CA PRO A 125 3.21 15.07 -6.50
C PRO A 125 1.98 15.11 -7.43
N LEU A 126 1.97 14.27 -8.48
CA LEU A 126 0.92 14.17 -9.50
C LEU A 126 -0.02 12.98 -9.24
N SER A 127 -0.07 12.48 -8.01
CA SER A 127 -1.03 11.47 -7.56
C SER A 127 -1.62 11.84 -6.22
N VAL A 128 -2.82 11.33 -5.95
CA VAL A 128 -3.47 11.45 -4.64
C VAL A 128 -3.23 10.17 -3.85
N ASN A 129 -2.55 10.27 -2.70
CA ASN A 129 -2.33 9.14 -1.82
C ASN A 129 -3.50 8.97 -0.84
N SER A 130 -4.16 7.81 -0.87
CA SER A 130 -5.17 7.39 0.10
C SER A 130 -4.63 6.20 0.89
N SER A 131 -4.06 6.47 2.05
CA SER A 131 -3.38 5.45 2.85
C SER A 131 -3.55 5.73 4.35
N VAL A 132 -3.08 4.79 5.17
CA VAL A 132 -2.98 4.95 6.63
C VAL A 132 -1.55 5.31 7.00
N ASN A 133 -1.35 5.90 8.19
CA ASN A 133 -0.01 6.10 8.73
C ASN A 133 0.54 4.76 9.24
N TYR A 134 1.22 4.03 8.37
CA TYR A 134 1.80 2.73 8.69
C TYR A 134 2.92 2.83 9.72
N HIS A 135 3.69 3.92 9.70
CA HIS A 135 4.74 4.14 10.70
C HIS A 135 4.13 4.28 12.10
N GLN A 136 3.12 5.13 12.25
CA GLN A 136 2.44 5.30 13.55
C GLN A 136 1.80 3.99 14.03
N ALA A 137 1.13 3.27 13.13
CA ALA A 137 0.54 1.98 13.48
C ALA A 137 1.61 0.95 13.94
N GLY A 138 2.76 0.93 13.28
CA GLY A 138 3.90 0.13 13.69
C GLY A 138 4.47 0.55 15.03
N PHE A 139 4.64 1.86 15.23
CA PHE A 139 5.13 2.45 16.47
C PHE A 139 4.24 2.08 17.67
N ASP A 140 2.93 2.19 17.53
CA ASP A 140 1.98 1.85 18.57
C ASP A 140 2.05 0.35 18.90
N VAL A 141 2.19 -0.53 17.89
CA VAL A 141 2.37 -1.98 18.09
C VAL A 141 3.69 -2.29 18.79
N GLY A 142 4.81 -1.67 18.38
CA GLY A 142 6.12 -1.86 19.01
C GLY A 142 6.13 -1.41 20.47
N THR A 143 5.55 -0.26 20.75
CA THR A 143 5.41 0.28 22.10
C THR A 143 4.55 -0.64 22.96
N TRP A 144 3.36 -1.00 22.48
CA TRP A 144 2.47 -1.91 23.20
C TRP A 144 3.13 -3.26 23.49
N MET A 145 3.81 -3.86 22.51
CA MET A 145 4.50 -5.12 22.69
C MET A 145 5.58 -5.04 23.78
N ALA A 146 6.37 -3.94 23.79
CA ALA A 146 7.40 -3.73 24.82
C ALA A 146 6.78 -3.60 26.22
N GLU A 147 5.66 -2.90 26.35
CA GLU A 147 4.92 -2.73 27.61
C GLU A 147 4.36 -4.06 28.11
N GLU A 148 3.75 -4.87 27.24
CA GLU A 148 3.19 -6.18 27.59
C GLU A 148 4.22 -7.17 28.12
N VAL A 149 5.47 -7.09 27.63
CA VAL A 149 6.56 -7.94 28.16
C VAL A 149 7.34 -7.30 29.31
N GLY A 150 6.87 -6.17 29.85
CA GLY A 150 7.48 -5.52 31.01
C GLY A 150 8.73 -4.68 30.69
N GLY A 151 8.95 -4.28 29.46
CA GLY A 151 10.03 -3.40 29.01
C GLY A 151 11.38 -4.10 28.81
N GLU A 152 11.44 -5.42 28.95
CA GLU A 152 12.66 -6.22 28.78
C GLU A 152 12.35 -7.60 28.19
N GLY A 153 13.26 -8.12 27.35
CA GLY A 153 13.11 -9.43 26.74
C GLY A 153 13.58 -9.49 25.28
N ASN A 154 13.39 -10.66 24.69
CA ASN A 154 13.75 -10.94 23.30
C ASN A 154 12.51 -10.91 22.42
N ILE A 155 12.55 -10.15 21.32
CA ILE A 155 11.45 -10.02 20.38
C ILE A 155 11.88 -10.46 18.98
N LEU A 156 11.06 -11.29 18.36
CA LEU A 156 11.11 -11.58 16.93
C LEU A 156 10.17 -10.63 16.21
N VAL A 157 10.66 -9.85 15.26
CA VAL A 157 9.86 -9.00 14.39
C VAL A 157 9.47 -9.79 13.14
N VAL A 158 8.17 -9.84 12.86
CA VAL A 158 7.61 -10.54 11.69
C VAL A 158 7.03 -9.51 10.75
N GLU A 159 7.80 -9.12 9.74
CA GLU A 159 7.44 -8.07 8.79
C GLU A 159 6.62 -8.59 7.60
N GLY A 160 6.02 -7.67 6.84
CA GLY A 160 5.21 -7.98 5.66
C GLY A 160 6.05 -8.40 4.45
N ILE A 161 6.01 -7.60 3.39
CA ILE A 161 6.83 -7.80 2.17
C ILE A 161 7.95 -6.78 2.19
N PRO A 162 9.21 -7.18 2.37
CA PRO A 162 10.36 -6.27 2.32
C PRO A 162 10.43 -5.50 1.00
N GLY A 163 10.73 -4.21 1.06
CA GLY A 163 10.76 -3.32 -0.11
C GLY A 163 9.39 -2.81 -0.55
N TYR A 164 8.32 -3.24 0.10
CA TYR A 164 6.97 -2.68 -0.11
C TYR A 164 6.75 -1.51 0.85
N SER A 165 6.39 -0.34 0.33
CA SER A 165 6.35 0.91 1.10
C SER A 165 5.58 0.83 2.42
N ALA A 166 4.41 0.18 2.42
CA ALA A 166 3.60 0.01 3.62
C ALA A 166 4.26 -0.93 4.64
N SER A 167 4.90 -2.00 4.18
CA SER A 167 5.63 -2.93 5.05
C SER A 167 6.85 -2.29 5.67
N ASP A 168 7.66 -1.62 4.86
CA ASP A 168 8.89 -0.97 5.35
C ASP A 168 8.56 0.15 6.34
N SER A 169 7.55 0.97 6.07
CA SER A 169 7.11 2.03 6.98
C SER A 169 6.57 1.47 8.30
N GLN A 170 5.76 0.42 8.26
CA GLN A 170 5.25 -0.23 9.46
C GLN A 170 6.38 -0.87 10.28
N ASN A 171 7.32 -1.56 9.63
CA ASN A 171 8.46 -2.18 10.29
C ASN A 171 9.37 -1.13 10.95
N ALA A 172 9.64 -0.02 10.27
CA ALA A 172 10.38 1.10 10.86
C ALA A 172 9.68 1.62 12.13
N GLY A 173 8.36 1.80 12.08
CA GLY A 173 7.58 2.20 13.25
C GLY A 173 7.70 1.20 14.41
N VAL A 174 7.60 -0.10 14.15
CA VAL A 174 7.78 -1.14 15.18
C VAL A 174 9.14 -1.02 15.86
N LEU A 175 10.21 -0.90 15.06
CA LEU A 175 11.57 -0.77 15.59
C LEU A 175 11.73 0.53 16.39
N ASP A 176 11.15 1.63 15.96
CA ASP A 176 11.17 2.90 16.68
C ASP A 176 10.44 2.80 18.04
N GLY A 177 9.27 2.14 18.06
CA GLY A 177 8.54 1.87 19.29
C GLY A 177 9.33 1.04 20.29
N LEU A 178 9.91 -0.07 19.82
CA LEU A 178 10.77 -0.96 20.63
C LEU A 178 12.02 -0.26 21.14
N SER A 179 12.64 0.64 20.37
CA SER A 179 13.89 1.33 20.69
C SER A 179 13.79 2.19 21.96
N ARG A 180 12.59 2.56 22.39
CA ARG A 180 12.34 3.31 23.62
C ARG A 180 12.52 2.50 24.89
N TYR A 181 12.66 1.18 24.76
CA TYR A 181 12.80 0.23 25.86
C TYR A 181 14.17 -0.44 25.80
N PRO A 182 15.18 0.06 26.55
CA PRO A 182 16.57 -0.45 26.45
C PRO A 182 16.73 -1.92 26.84
N GLY A 183 15.78 -2.47 27.59
CA GLY A 183 15.75 -3.90 27.96
C GLY A 183 15.24 -4.82 26.86
N ILE A 184 14.63 -4.26 25.80
CA ILE A 184 14.16 -5.04 24.66
C ILE A 184 15.30 -5.31 23.68
N LYS A 185 15.40 -6.55 23.23
CA LYS A 185 16.34 -6.97 22.19
C LYS A 185 15.58 -7.58 21.02
N VAL A 186 15.72 -6.99 19.84
CA VAL A 186 15.23 -7.60 18.60
C VAL A 186 16.24 -8.68 18.20
N THR A 187 15.87 -9.94 18.38
CA THR A 187 16.73 -11.11 18.17
C THR A 187 16.58 -11.72 16.77
N GLY A 188 15.61 -11.26 16.01
CA GLY A 188 15.44 -11.66 14.61
C GLY A 188 14.39 -10.84 13.88
N GLN A 189 14.51 -10.84 12.56
CA GLN A 189 13.50 -10.34 11.64
C GLN A 189 13.24 -11.39 10.57
N ILE A 190 11.96 -11.67 10.31
CA ILE A 190 11.52 -12.59 9.24
C ILE A 190 10.37 -11.97 8.47
N ALA A 191 10.22 -12.36 7.22
CA ALA A 191 9.14 -11.89 6.36
C ALA A 191 8.03 -12.93 6.24
N HIS A 192 6.77 -12.53 6.51
CA HIS A 192 5.62 -13.41 6.32
C HIS A 192 4.92 -13.22 4.96
N MET A 193 5.41 -12.33 4.11
CA MET A 193 4.89 -12.03 2.76
C MET A 193 3.38 -11.78 2.73
N TRP A 194 2.82 -11.29 3.86
CA TRP A 194 1.38 -11.11 4.12
C TRP A 194 0.54 -12.37 3.89
N THR A 195 1.13 -13.55 4.11
CA THR A 195 0.44 -14.83 4.04
C THR A 195 0.67 -15.65 5.32
N SER A 196 -0.40 -16.22 5.88
CA SER A 196 -0.32 -16.98 7.12
C SER A 196 0.60 -18.21 6.98
N GLN A 197 0.59 -18.85 5.81
CA GLN A 197 1.41 -20.05 5.55
C GLN A 197 2.91 -19.73 5.61
N VAL A 198 3.35 -18.66 4.95
CA VAL A 198 4.76 -18.25 4.98
C VAL A 198 5.14 -17.79 6.39
N GLY A 199 4.30 -16.98 7.03
CA GLY A 199 4.53 -16.54 8.41
C GLY A 199 4.70 -17.70 9.39
N GLN A 200 3.82 -18.70 9.32
CA GLN A 200 3.93 -19.89 10.14
C GLN A 200 5.24 -20.65 9.88
N ALA A 201 5.56 -20.91 8.62
CA ALA A 201 6.76 -21.66 8.23
C ALA A 201 8.04 -20.96 8.68
N GLU A 202 8.18 -19.65 8.41
CA GLU A 202 9.37 -18.88 8.79
C GLU A 202 9.49 -18.73 10.31
N THR A 203 8.38 -18.55 11.04
CA THR A 203 8.39 -18.51 12.51
C THR A 203 8.82 -19.85 13.10
N GLN A 204 8.29 -20.96 12.61
CA GLN A 204 8.69 -22.31 13.07
C GLN A 204 10.18 -22.57 12.80
N LYS A 205 10.68 -22.20 11.64
CA LYS A 205 12.09 -22.34 11.27
C LYS A 205 12.98 -21.50 12.20
N TRP A 206 12.59 -20.27 12.50
CA TRP A 206 13.33 -19.41 13.40
C TRP A 206 13.38 -19.98 14.82
N LEU A 207 12.22 -20.41 15.36
CA LEU A 207 12.13 -21.01 16.70
C LEU A 207 12.95 -22.30 16.82
N ALA A 208 13.05 -23.12 15.77
CA ALA A 208 13.86 -24.33 15.77
C ALA A 208 15.35 -24.08 15.94
N THR A 209 15.83 -22.88 15.55
CA THR A 209 17.25 -22.48 15.68
C THR A 209 17.52 -21.56 16.86
N HIS A 210 16.46 -21.12 17.55
CA HIS A 210 16.53 -20.23 18.72
C HIS A 210 15.66 -20.78 19.84
N PRO A 211 16.04 -21.95 20.43
CA PRO A 211 15.34 -22.47 21.60
C PRO A 211 15.51 -21.47 22.75
N GLY A 212 14.41 -21.11 23.42
CA GLY A 212 14.37 -20.16 24.54
C GLY A 212 15.17 -20.59 25.77
#